data_e1162ccf38fab3a180381b7d2af0f079
#
_entry.id   e1162ccf38fab3a180381b7d2af0f079
#
_cell.length_a   1.000
_cell.length_b   1.000
_cell.length_c   1.000
_cell.angle_alpha   90.00
_cell.angle_beta   90.00
_cell.angle_gamma   90.00
#
_symmetry.space_group_name_H-M   'P 1'
#
loop_
_entity.id
_entity.type
_entity.pdbx_description
1 polymer ?
#
loop_
_entity_poly.entity_id
_entity_poly.type
_entity_poly.pdbx_seq_one_letter_code
_entity_poly.pdbx_strand_id
1 'polypeptide(L)'
;KKEFLLNHHIKYQNYPCVEDYKLWFDIAKAGGILFVEPQELLMFRRSDTQVTVTKKEEMSLGSIRLRKEILLYLLSVYNNKTLNSLLSDFENLEKNKWMSNEDIFRFFVNLFNRIQRDTMV
;
A
#
# COMPACT_ATOMS: atom_id res chain seq x y z
N LYS A 1 19.06 4.56 5.04
CA LYS A 1 20.11 5.59 5.19
C LYS A 1 19.62 6.89 4.57
N LYS A 2 19.87 8.03 5.22
CA LYS A 2 19.45 9.38 4.77
C LYS A 2 19.91 9.68 3.33
N GLU A 3 21.12 9.30 3.00
CA GLU A 3 21.73 9.50 1.68
C GLU A 3 20.91 8.83 0.56
N PHE A 4 20.39 7.61 0.79
CA PHE A 4 19.51 6.93 -0.16
C PHE A 4 18.25 7.75 -0.46
N LEU A 5 17.61 8.31 0.56
CA LEU A 5 16.42 9.14 0.40
C LEU A 5 16.71 10.41 -0.42
N LEU A 6 17.84 11.05 -0.15
CA LEU A 6 18.26 12.26 -0.87
C LEU A 6 18.57 11.95 -2.34
N ASN A 7 19.32 10.89 -2.62
CA ASN A 7 19.72 10.51 -3.98
C ASN A 7 18.52 10.11 -4.86
N HIS A 8 17.46 9.56 -4.25
CA HIS A 8 16.24 9.17 -4.97
C HIS A 8 15.11 10.21 -4.84
N HIS A 9 15.39 11.39 -4.26
CA HIS A 9 14.41 12.46 -4.03
C HIS A 9 13.16 11.99 -3.26
N ILE A 10 13.32 10.99 -2.36
CA ILE A 10 12.24 10.42 -1.57
C ILE A 10 12.01 11.29 -0.33
N LYS A 11 10.77 11.71 -0.14
CA LYS A 11 10.33 12.51 1.00
C LYS A 11 8.88 12.19 1.35
N TYR A 12 8.45 12.61 2.55
CA TYR A 12 7.04 12.56 2.90
C TYR A 12 6.18 13.32 1.92
N GLN A 13 5.07 12.72 1.50
CA GLN A 13 4.10 13.30 0.59
C GLN A 13 2.76 13.50 1.31
N ASN A 14 1.86 14.26 0.68
CA ASN A 14 0.53 14.52 1.24
C ASN A 14 -0.39 13.30 1.09
N TYR A 15 -0.21 12.35 1.99
CA TYR A 15 -1.05 11.15 2.19
C TYR A 15 -1.51 11.13 3.65
N PRO A 16 -2.54 11.91 4.02
CA PRO A 16 -2.98 12.04 5.41
C PRO A 16 -3.21 10.69 6.07
N CYS A 17 -2.63 10.53 7.26
CA CYS A 17 -2.70 9.33 8.11
C CYS A 17 -2.02 8.06 7.56
N VAL A 18 -1.43 8.10 6.37
CA VAL A 18 -0.70 6.97 5.75
C VAL A 18 0.60 7.41 5.06
N GLU A 19 1.13 8.56 5.47
CA GLU A 19 2.35 9.15 4.92
C GLU A 19 3.59 8.28 5.09
N ASP A 20 3.67 7.54 6.18
CA ASP A 20 4.74 6.56 6.44
C ASP A 20 4.63 5.35 5.51
N TYR A 21 3.42 4.84 5.29
CA TYR A 21 3.18 3.75 4.35
C TYR A 21 3.54 4.15 2.91
N LYS A 22 3.18 5.38 2.50
CA LYS A 22 3.59 5.95 1.20
C LYS A 22 5.11 6.04 1.08
N LEU A 23 5.80 6.50 2.12
CA LEU A 23 7.24 6.59 2.16
C LEU A 23 7.90 5.21 1.98
N TRP A 24 7.41 4.19 2.66
CA TRP A 24 7.91 2.81 2.53
C TRP A 24 7.73 2.27 1.11
N PHE A 25 6.59 2.55 0.49
CA PHE A 25 6.36 2.17 -0.90
C PHE A 25 7.34 2.86 -1.85
N ASP A 26 7.58 4.16 -1.69
CA ASP A 26 8.54 4.90 -2.53
C ASP A 26 9.98 4.38 -2.35
N ILE A 27 10.36 4.01 -1.13
CA ILE A 27 11.66 3.37 -0.86
C ILE A 27 11.77 2.03 -1.58
N ALA A 28 10.76 1.17 -1.46
CA ALA A 28 10.73 -0.14 -2.10
C ALA A 28 10.75 -0.02 -3.63
N LYS A 29 9.97 0.89 -4.19
CA LYS A 29 9.92 1.20 -5.63
C LYS A 29 11.27 1.67 -6.18
N ALA A 30 12.05 2.40 -5.39
CA ALA A 30 13.40 2.84 -5.73
C ALA A 30 14.48 1.75 -5.54
N GLY A 31 14.09 0.52 -5.17
CA GLY A 31 15.02 -0.59 -4.91
C GLY A 31 15.65 -0.58 -3.52
N GLY A 32 15.09 0.19 -2.59
CA GLY A 32 15.52 0.19 -1.19
C GLY A 32 15.10 -1.09 -0.46
N ILE A 33 15.91 -1.51 0.49
CA ILE A 33 15.63 -2.65 1.36
C ILE A 33 15.01 -2.14 2.67
N LEU A 34 13.83 -2.67 2.98
CA LEU A 34 13.14 -2.44 4.24
C LEU A 34 13.42 -3.61 5.18
N PHE A 35 13.81 -3.32 6.40
CA PHE A 35 14.11 -4.29 7.42
C PHE A 35 13.24 -4.05 8.66
N VAL A 36 12.71 -5.13 9.24
CA VAL A 36 11.96 -5.07 10.50
C VAL A 36 12.90 -5.50 11.61
N GLU A 37 13.14 -4.60 12.56
CA GLU A 37 13.92 -4.92 13.76
C GLU A 37 13.09 -5.87 14.65
N PRO A 38 13.58 -7.09 14.96
CA PRO A 38 12.81 -8.05 15.75
C PRO A 38 12.79 -7.73 17.26
N GLN A 39 13.61 -6.79 17.71
CA GLN A 39 13.64 -6.39 19.11
C GLN A 39 12.57 -5.33 19.39
N GLU A 40 11.94 -5.41 20.55
CA GLU A 40 11.00 -4.39 21.02
C GLU A 40 11.77 -3.14 21.47
N LEU A 41 11.87 -2.14 20.58
CA LEU A 41 12.62 -0.90 20.83
C LEU A 41 11.75 0.24 21.32
N LEU A 42 10.41 0.15 21.19
CA LEU A 42 9.49 1.21 21.50
C LEU A 42 8.33 0.72 22.37
N MET A 43 8.01 1.51 23.39
CA MET A 43 6.75 1.36 24.13
C MET A 43 5.67 2.21 23.47
N PHE A 44 4.64 1.55 22.93
CA PHE A 44 3.54 2.23 22.26
C PHE A 44 2.45 2.64 23.26
N ARG A 45 2.29 3.95 23.47
CA ARG A 45 1.19 4.48 24.30
C ARG A 45 -0.12 4.42 23.51
N ARG A 46 -1.13 3.81 24.08
CA ARG A 46 -2.50 3.86 23.55
C ARG A 46 -3.27 5.00 24.20
N SER A 47 -3.99 5.77 23.42
CA SER A 47 -4.85 6.86 23.87
C SER A 47 -6.03 7.00 22.92
N ASP A 48 -7.17 7.42 23.44
CA ASP A 48 -8.41 7.61 22.66
C ASP A 48 -8.30 8.81 21.70
N THR A 49 -7.30 9.65 21.88
CA THR A 49 -7.03 10.82 21.05
C THR A 49 -6.05 10.55 19.89
N GLN A 50 -5.58 9.31 19.76
CA GLN A 50 -4.66 8.97 18.67
C GLN A 50 -5.31 9.09 17.30
N VAL A 51 -4.52 9.44 16.29
CA VAL A 51 -4.94 9.56 14.88
C VAL A 51 -5.62 8.27 14.40
N THR A 52 -5.10 7.11 14.76
CA THR A 52 -5.67 5.79 14.43
C THR A 52 -7.08 5.57 14.99
N VAL A 53 -7.47 6.31 16.03
CA VAL A 53 -8.81 6.24 16.64
C VAL A 53 -9.71 7.35 16.11
N THR A 54 -9.20 8.58 16.03
CA THR A 54 -9.98 9.78 15.72
C THR A 54 -10.15 10.02 14.21
N LYS A 55 -9.25 9.51 13.38
CA LYS A 55 -9.22 9.73 11.92
C LYS A 55 -9.34 8.45 11.10
N LYS A 56 -10.16 7.52 11.57
CA LYS A 56 -10.34 6.22 10.90
C LYS A 56 -10.78 6.34 9.43
N GLU A 57 -11.69 7.26 9.15
CA GLU A 57 -12.20 7.46 7.78
C GLU A 57 -11.13 8.04 6.86
N GLU A 58 -10.42 9.08 7.29
CA GLU A 58 -9.30 9.66 6.52
C GLU A 58 -8.20 8.64 6.27
N MET A 59 -7.86 7.84 7.28
CA MET A 59 -6.86 6.78 7.17
C MET A 59 -7.32 5.67 6.20
N SER A 60 -8.60 5.31 6.21
CA SER A 60 -9.17 4.34 5.28
C SER A 60 -9.09 4.84 3.84
N LEU A 61 -9.51 6.06 3.58
CA LEU A 61 -9.45 6.69 2.25
C LEU A 61 -8.01 6.83 1.75
N GLY A 62 -7.09 7.26 2.60
CA GLY A 62 -5.67 7.34 2.31
C GLY A 62 -5.06 5.98 1.95
N SER A 63 -5.44 4.93 2.69
CA SER A 63 -5.01 3.56 2.44
C SER A 63 -5.53 3.03 1.11
N ILE A 64 -6.78 3.28 0.77
CA ILE A 64 -7.38 2.86 -0.51
C ILE A 64 -6.65 3.55 -1.66
N ARG A 65 -6.45 4.86 -1.58
CA ARG A 65 -5.70 5.64 -2.58
C ARG A 65 -4.30 5.07 -2.80
N LEU A 66 -3.58 4.80 -1.73
CA LEU A 66 -2.23 4.28 -1.80
C LEU A 66 -2.19 2.85 -2.38
N ARG A 67 -3.11 1.99 -1.99
CA ARG A 67 -3.21 0.62 -2.54
C ARG A 67 -3.49 0.64 -4.04
N LYS A 68 -4.33 1.57 -4.51
CA LYS A 68 -4.57 1.77 -5.94
C LYS A 68 -3.30 2.17 -6.68
N GLU A 69 -2.50 3.09 -6.11
CA GLU A 69 -1.20 3.49 -6.68
C GLU A 69 -0.22 2.31 -6.75
N ILE A 70 -0.13 1.52 -5.68
CA ILE A 70 0.72 0.31 -5.63
C ILE A 70 0.27 -0.69 -6.70
N LEU A 71 -1.03 -0.93 -6.80
CA LEU A 71 -1.60 -1.84 -7.81
C LEU A 71 -1.26 -1.39 -9.23
N LEU A 72 -1.48 -0.11 -9.55
CA LEU A 72 -1.14 0.45 -10.85
C LEU A 72 0.35 0.29 -11.19
N TYR A 73 1.22 0.53 -10.21
CA TYR A 73 2.65 0.33 -10.37
C TYR A 73 3.00 -1.15 -10.67
N LEU A 74 2.49 -2.08 -9.86
CA LEU A 74 2.74 -3.50 -10.05
C LEU A 74 2.26 -3.99 -11.42
N LEU A 75 1.10 -3.54 -11.85
CA LEU A 75 0.53 -3.90 -13.15
C LEU A 75 1.31 -3.29 -14.32
N SER A 76 1.86 -2.09 -14.16
CA SER A 76 2.74 -1.47 -15.16
C SER A 76 4.05 -2.23 -15.36
N VAL A 77 4.53 -2.89 -14.29
CA VAL A 77 5.77 -3.69 -14.33
C VAL A 77 5.53 -5.09 -14.89
N TYR A 78 4.40 -5.71 -14.58
CA TYR A 78 4.20 -7.14 -14.85
C TYR A 78 3.41 -7.47 -16.11
N ASN A 79 2.31 -6.84 -16.41
CA ASN A 79 1.61 -7.00 -17.70
C ASN A 79 0.36 -6.11 -17.85
N ASN A 80 0.18 -5.52 -19.02
CA ASN A 80 -0.92 -4.62 -19.32
C ASN A 80 -2.27 -5.31 -19.61
N LYS A 81 -2.29 -6.60 -19.97
CA LYS A 81 -3.54 -7.29 -20.38
C LYS A 81 -4.50 -7.57 -19.23
N THR A 82 -3.98 -7.81 -18.04
CA THR A 82 -4.77 -8.07 -16.84
C THR A 82 -5.21 -6.78 -16.13
N LEU A 83 -4.64 -5.64 -16.52
CA LEU A 83 -4.81 -4.34 -15.89
C LEU A 83 -6.28 -3.90 -15.79
N ASN A 84 -7.01 -3.94 -16.91
CA ASN A 84 -8.38 -3.44 -16.97
C ASN A 84 -9.35 -4.25 -16.10
N SER A 85 -9.19 -5.58 -16.07
CA SER A 85 -10.01 -6.46 -15.22
C SER A 85 -9.75 -6.19 -13.75
N LEU A 86 -8.48 -6.07 -13.35
CA LEU A 86 -8.09 -5.85 -11.96
C LEU A 86 -8.44 -4.45 -11.47
N LEU A 87 -8.33 -3.43 -12.32
CA LEU A 87 -8.79 -2.07 -12.00
C LEU A 87 -10.29 -2.04 -11.79
N SER A 88 -11.07 -2.72 -12.64
CA SER A 88 -12.52 -2.83 -12.48
C SER A 88 -12.90 -3.51 -11.16
N ASP A 89 -12.22 -4.61 -10.82
CA ASP A 89 -12.42 -5.30 -9.54
C ASP A 89 -12.08 -4.38 -8.35
N PHE A 90 -10.99 -3.62 -8.45
CA PHE A 90 -10.59 -2.68 -7.41
C PHE A 90 -11.57 -1.51 -7.28
N GLU A 91 -12.05 -0.94 -8.39
CA GLU A 91 -13.04 0.13 -8.39
C GLU A 91 -14.39 -0.33 -7.82
N ASN A 92 -14.77 -1.58 -8.06
CA ASN A 92 -15.96 -2.16 -7.45
C ASN A 92 -15.82 -2.31 -5.94
N LEU A 93 -14.65 -2.70 -5.46
CA LEU A 93 -14.34 -2.74 -4.02
C LEU A 93 -14.32 -1.35 -3.39
N GLU A 94 -13.82 -0.34 -4.11
CA GLU A 94 -13.78 1.07 -3.67
C GLU A 94 -15.20 1.68 -3.54
N LYS A 95 -16.11 1.33 -4.44
CA LYS A 95 -17.51 1.78 -4.42
C LYS A 95 -18.31 1.17 -3.27
N ASN A 96 -17.97 -0.03 -2.86
CA ASN A 96 -18.54 -0.67 -1.69
C ASN A 96 -17.84 -0.14 -0.44
N LYS A 97 -18.36 0.91 0.16
CA LYS A 97 -17.83 1.66 1.32
C LYS A 97 -17.39 0.84 2.55
N TRP A 98 -17.53 -0.47 2.51
CA TRP A 98 -17.24 -1.41 3.60
C TRP A 98 -16.43 -2.60 3.09
N MET A 99 -15.21 -2.34 2.64
CA MET A 99 -14.29 -3.44 2.41
C MET A 99 -13.85 -4.01 3.76
N SER A 100 -14.24 -5.23 4.02
CA SER A 100 -13.66 -5.96 5.13
C SER A 100 -12.17 -6.22 4.89
N ASN A 101 -11.38 -6.39 5.93
CA ASN A 101 -9.98 -6.80 5.79
C ASN A 101 -9.86 -8.12 5.01
N GLU A 102 -10.87 -8.97 5.06
CA GLU A 102 -10.96 -10.23 4.32
C GLU A 102 -11.11 -9.99 2.81
N ASP A 103 -11.95 -9.05 2.39
CA ASP A 103 -12.13 -8.71 0.97
C ASP A 103 -10.86 -8.14 0.38
N ILE A 104 -10.16 -7.30 1.12
CA ILE A 104 -8.86 -6.75 0.75
C ILE A 104 -7.83 -7.88 0.61
N PHE A 105 -7.77 -8.77 1.59
CA PHE A 105 -6.86 -9.92 1.56
C PHE A 105 -7.13 -10.83 0.36
N ARG A 106 -8.39 -11.20 0.12
CA ARG A 106 -8.81 -11.99 -1.04
C ARG A 106 -8.44 -11.33 -2.36
N PHE A 107 -8.63 -10.03 -2.46
CA PHE A 107 -8.22 -9.27 -3.65
C PHE A 107 -6.72 -9.41 -3.91
N PHE A 108 -5.87 -9.20 -2.90
CA PHE A 108 -4.42 -9.32 -3.04
C PHE A 108 -3.97 -10.76 -3.32
N VAL A 109 -4.59 -11.77 -2.72
CA VAL A 109 -4.32 -13.18 -3.03
C VAL A 109 -4.67 -13.49 -4.49
N ASN A 110 -5.81 -13.02 -4.98
CA ASN A 110 -6.20 -13.20 -6.37
C ASN A 110 -5.25 -12.48 -7.33
N LEU A 111 -4.84 -11.26 -6.99
CA LEU A 111 -3.85 -10.49 -7.75
C LEU A 111 -2.53 -11.25 -7.83
N PHE A 112 -2.01 -11.72 -6.70
CA PHE A 112 -0.76 -12.47 -6.63
C PHE A 112 -0.81 -13.76 -7.47
N ASN A 113 -1.89 -14.52 -7.36
CA ASN A 113 -2.09 -15.74 -8.14
C ASN A 113 -2.16 -15.46 -9.66
N ARG A 114 -2.76 -14.35 -10.06
CA ARG A 114 -2.79 -13.93 -11.49
C ARG A 114 -1.41 -13.53 -11.97
N ILE A 115 -0.66 -12.74 -11.20
CA ILE A 115 0.73 -12.36 -11.53
C ILE A 115 1.60 -13.61 -11.69
N GLN A 116 1.51 -14.58 -10.78
CA GLN A 116 2.26 -15.83 -10.90
C GLN A 116 1.92 -16.61 -12.18
N ARG A 117 0.65 -16.72 -12.55
CA ARG A 117 0.27 -17.39 -13.80
C ARG A 117 0.84 -16.71 -15.04
N ASP A 118 0.80 -15.39 -15.07
CA ASP A 118 1.28 -14.61 -16.20
C ASP A 118 2.81 -14.64 -16.33
N THR A 119 3.53 -14.87 -15.22
CA THR A 119 5.01 -14.97 -15.22
C THR A 119 5.52 -16.39 -15.51
N MET A 120 4.68 -17.42 -15.39
CA MET A 120 5.05 -18.81 -15.68
C MET A 120 4.83 -19.20 -17.15
N VAL A 121 4.35 -18.30 -17.96
CA VAL A 121 4.19 -18.47 -19.43
C VAL A 121 5.34 -17.75 -20.12
#